data_a3354ee1e8210b5ad8bedce8fb090bc3
#
_entry.id   a3354ee1e8210b5ad8bedce8fb090bc3
#
_cell.length_a   1.000
_cell.length_b   1.000
_cell.length_c   1.000
_cell.angle_alpha   90.00
_cell.angle_beta   90.00
_cell.angle_gamma   90.00
#
_symmetry.space_group_name_H-M   'P 1'
#
loop_
_entity.id
_entity.type
_entity.pdbx_description
1 polymer ?
#
loop_
_entity_poly.entity_id
_entity_poly.type
_entity_poly.pdbx_seq_one_letter_code
_entity_poly.pdbx_strand_id
1 'polypeptide(L)'
;EDSGLTELDPRRTAVIMGTALAGVETIAESQYGLDTLGPDGAARKMQLQAWSNMAASQIAIRWNLHGPLLTLSTACASAHDAIGTAARMIEAGMVDVAFAGASDRGRTKLQILTMAKYGMFIQQPDRYKACLPFDINRTGVMPGEGAGVLILERADRAKARGATIHGRIRGYGSMA
;
A
#
# COMPACT_ATOMS: atom_id res chain seq x y z
N GLU A 1 -15.26 9.89 0.06
CA GLU A 1 -16.75 9.79 0.14
C GLU A 1 -17.18 9.09 1.43
N ASP A 2 -16.69 7.88 1.72
CA ASP A 2 -17.09 7.09 2.90
C ASP A 2 -16.78 7.79 4.24
N SER A 3 -15.67 8.50 4.35
CA SER A 3 -15.32 9.26 5.57
C SER A 3 -16.24 10.45 5.86
N GLY A 4 -17.02 10.91 4.88
CA GLY A 4 -17.85 12.12 4.98
C GLY A 4 -17.05 13.43 5.20
N LEU A 5 -15.72 13.41 5.04
CA LEU A 5 -14.89 14.60 5.13
C LEU A 5 -15.10 15.46 3.88
N THR A 6 -15.60 16.67 4.08
CA THR A 6 -15.81 17.67 3.03
C THR A 6 -14.69 18.69 2.96
N GLU A 7 -14.02 18.92 4.08
CA GLU A 7 -12.91 19.86 4.20
C GLU A 7 -11.71 19.19 4.86
N LEU A 8 -10.54 19.41 4.29
CA LEU A 8 -9.23 18.95 4.80
C LEU A 8 -8.34 20.17 4.96
N ASP A 9 -7.68 20.31 6.11
CA ASP A 9 -6.53 21.19 6.21
C ASP A 9 -5.35 20.53 5.48
N PRO A 10 -4.89 21.11 4.36
CA PRO A 10 -3.85 20.46 3.55
C PRO A 10 -2.56 20.23 4.30
N ARG A 11 -2.19 21.12 5.23
CA ARG A 11 -0.93 21.04 5.99
C ARG A 11 -1.02 20.12 7.20
N ARG A 12 -2.24 19.85 7.65
CA ARG A 12 -2.51 18.96 8.79
C ARG A 12 -3.09 17.62 8.39
N THR A 13 -2.96 17.26 7.11
CA THR A 13 -3.39 15.97 6.56
C THR A 13 -2.17 15.23 6.03
N ALA A 14 -1.90 14.04 6.60
CA ALA A 14 -0.82 13.16 6.17
C ALA A 14 -1.27 12.15 5.12
N VAL A 15 -0.32 11.65 4.33
CA VAL A 15 -0.49 10.49 3.46
C VAL A 15 0.63 9.48 3.76
N ILE A 16 0.28 8.36 4.35
CA ILE A 16 1.23 7.30 4.73
C ILE A 16 0.84 6.01 4.01
N MET A 17 1.63 5.62 3.03
CA MET A 17 1.35 4.43 2.22
C MET A 17 2.42 3.36 2.41
N GLY A 18 2.00 2.11 2.42
CA GLY A 18 2.88 0.95 2.43
C GLY A 18 2.99 0.32 1.05
N THR A 19 4.15 -0.24 0.74
CA THR A 19 4.37 -1.08 -0.44
C THR A 19 5.54 -2.04 -0.18
N ALA A 20 5.47 -3.25 -0.69
CA ALA A 20 6.59 -4.17 -0.65
C ALA A 20 7.44 -4.11 -1.94
N LEU A 21 6.78 -3.93 -3.08
CA LEU A 21 7.37 -4.13 -4.40
C LEU A 21 7.31 -2.87 -5.28
N ALA A 22 6.49 -1.90 -4.89
CA ALA A 22 6.26 -0.70 -5.69
C ALA A 22 5.91 -1.05 -7.16
N GLY A 23 6.48 -0.33 -8.12
CA GLY A 23 6.26 -0.55 -9.55
C GLY A 23 7.23 -1.54 -10.20
N VAL A 24 7.60 -2.63 -9.52
CA VAL A 24 8.57 -3.62 -10.03
C VAL A 24 8.19 -4.19 -11.40
N GLU A 25 6.89 -4.36 -11.67
CA GLU A 25 6.40 -4.84 -12.96
C GLU A 25 6.73 -3.84 -14.08
N THR A 26 6.48 -2.56 -13.86
CA THR A 26 6.83 -1.50 -14.80
C THR A 26 8.34 -1.43 -15.07
N ILE A 27 9.16 -1.64 -14.04
CA ILE A 27 10.62 -1.70 -14.18
C ILE A 27 11.01 -2.89 -15.05
N ALA A 28 10.48 -4.08 -14.76
CA ALA A 28 10.79 -5.30 -15.50
C ALA A 28 10.35 -5.22 -16.98
N GLU A 29 9.16 -4.69 -17.23
CA GLU A 29 8.64 -4.49 -18.59
C GLU A 29 9.44 -3.43 -19.35
N SER A 30 9.83 -2.33 -18.69
CA SER A 30 10.66 -1.30 -19.32
C SER A 30 12.06 -1.80 -19.63
N GLN A 31 12.66 -2.62 -18.76
CA GLN A 31 13.96 -3.23 -19.01
C GLN A 31 13.88 -4.21 -20.20
N TYR A 32 12.85 -5.05 -20.23
CA TYR A 32 12.63 -5.96 -21.35
C TYR A 32 12.45 -5.20 -22.68
N GLY A 33 11.68 -4.11 -22.65
CA GLY A 33 11.50 -3.24 -23.83
C GLY A 33 12.81 -2.61 -24.29
N LEU A 34 13.61 -2.10 -23.35
CA LEU A 34 14.93 -1.54 -23.64
C LEU A 34 15.87 -2.59 -24.30
N ASP A 35 15.89 -3.80 -23.76
CA ASP A 35 16.78 -4.88 -24.23
C ASP A 35 16.37 -5.41 -25.62
N THR A 36 15.07 -5.38 -25.94
CA THR A 36 14.55 -5.95 -27.18
C THR A 36 14.33 -4.95 -28.32
N LEU A 37 13.98 -3.71 -27.98
CA LEU A 37 13.61 -2.66 -28.94
C LEU A 37 14.52 -1.42 -28.86
N GLY A 38 15.55 -1.45 -28.00
CA GLY A 38 16.40 -0.28 -27.76
C GLY A 38 15.70 0.82 -26.96
N PRO A 39 16.21 2.06 -26.98
CA PRO A 39 15.72 3.16 -26.14
C PRO A 39 14.22 3.44 -26.27
N ASP A 40 13.64 3.23 -27.45
CA ASP A 40 12.21 3.46 -27.69
C ASP A 40 11.31 2.41 -27.02
N GLY A 41 11.87 1.27 -26.64
CA GLY A 41 11.15 0.21 -25.91
C GLY A 41 10.97 0.48 -24.41
N ALA A 42 11.71 1.44 -23.86
CA ALA A 42 11.56 1.80 -22.45
C ALA A 42 10.28 2.64 -22.22
N ALA A 43 9.54 2.32 -21.14
CA ALA A 43 8.32 3.05 -20.83
C ALA A 43 8.60 4.52 -20.48
N ARG A 44 8.06 5.44 -21.26
CA ARG A 44 8.28 6.89 -21.13
C ARG A 44 7.98 7.46 -19.74
N LYS A 45 7.05 6.85 -19.02
CA LYS A 45 6.63 7.28 -17.68
C LYS A 45 7.06 6.30 -16.59
N MET A 46 8.09 5.49 -16.84
CA MET A 46 8.53 4.44 -15.93
C MET A 46 8.75 4.97 -14.51
N GLN A 47 9.45 6.10 -14.35
CA GLN A 47 9.73 6.67 -13.03
C GLN A 47 8.43 7.02 -12.26
N LEU A 48 7.44 7.61 -12.94
CA LEU A 48 6.16 8.00 -12.32
C LEU A 48 5.27 6.81 -11.96
N GLN A 49 5.58 5.62 -12.43
CA GLN A 49 4.83 4.40 -12.17
C GLN A 49 5.60 3.44 -11.25
N ALA A 50 6.94 3.55 -11.21
CA ALA A 50 7.81 2.61 -10.54
C ALA A 50 8.28 3.08 -9.15
N TRP A 51 8.42 4.38 -8.92
CA TRP A 51 8.90 4.87 -7.63
C TRP A 51 7.91 4.56 -6.51
N SER A 52 8.46 4.08 -5.39
CA SER A 52 7.67 3.60 -4.24
C SER A 52 6.73 4.66 -3.64
N ASN A 53 7.11 5.93 -3.72
CA ASN A 53 6.32 7.04 -3.18
C ASN A 53 5.14 7.46 -4.07
N MET A 54 5.00 6.91 -5.26
CA MET A 54 4.02 7.42 -6.22
C MET A 54 2.57 7.21 -5.79
N ALA A 55 2.25 6.12 -5.09
CA ALA A 55 0.90 5.93 -4.54
C ALA A 55 0.52 7.05 -3.56
N ALA A 56 1.41 7.37 -2.63
CA ALA A 56 1.21 8.48 -1.69
C ALA A 56 1.15 9.84 -2.41
N SER A 57 2.05 10.06 -3.39
CA SER A 57 2.11 11.31 -4.15
C SER A 57 0.84 11.56 -4.96
N GLN A 58 0.28 10.54 -5.60
CA GLN A 58 -0.97 10.67 -6.36
C GLN A 58 -2.16 11.04 -5.48
N ILE A 59 -2.24 10.48 -4.27
CA ILE A 59 -3.25 10.88 -3.29
C ILE A 59 -3.05 12.35 -2.90
N ALA A 60 -1.83 12.75 -2.57
CA ALA A 60 -1.54 14.12 -2.17
C ALA A 60 -1.86 15.13 -3.27
N ILE A 61 -1.49 14.83 -4.53
CA ILE A 61 -1.79 15.70 -5.68
C ILE A 61 -3.31 15.82 -5.88
N ARG A 62 -4.03 14.69 -5.85
CA ARG A 62 -5.46 14.67 -6.07
C ARG A 62 -6.24 15.53 -5.07
N TRP A 63 -5.82 15.53 -3.82
CA TRP A 63 -6.49 16.22 -2.72
C TRP A 63 -5.78 17.51 -2.30
N ASN A 64 -4.77 17.95 -3.07
CA ASN A 64 -3.95 19.14 -2.79
C ASN A 64 -3.41 19.16 -1.35
N LEU A 65 -2.85 18.02 -0.88
CA LEU A 65 -2.32 17.87 0.48
C LEU A 65 -0.87 18.29 0.53
N HIS A 66 -0.50 18.96 1.62
CA HIS A 66 0.83 19.54 1.87
C HIS A 66 1.43 19.12 3.22
N GLY A 67 0.78 18.20 3.92
CA GLY A 67 1.25 17.61 5.17
C GLY A 67 2.31 16.52 4.92
N PRO A 68 2.69 15.78 5.97
CA PRO A 68 3.65 14.68 5.85
C PRO A 68 3.23 13.63 4.83
N LEU A 69 4.18 13.26 3.96
CA LEU A 69 4.00 12.23 2.95
C LEU A 69 5.12 11.21 3.10
N LEU A 70 4.76 9.97 3.43
CA LEU A 70 5.72 8.88 3.62
C LEU A 70 5.29 7.63 2.86
N THR A 71 6.29 6.88 2.44
CA THR A 71 6.09 5.50 1.98
C THR A 71 6.97 4.58 2.80
N LEU A 72 6.34 3.54 3.37
CA LEU A 72 6.98 2.56 4.23
C LEU A 72 7.07 1.22 3.50
N SER A 73 8.19 0.53 3.69
CA SER A 73 8.39 -0.79 3.11
C SER A 73 8.99 -1.73 4.16
N THR A 74 8.12 -2.55 4.73
CA THR A 74 8.42 -3.63 5.66
C THR A 74 7.82 -4.93 5.15
N ALA A 75 7.95 -5.15 3.84
CA ALA A 75 7.40 -6.29 3.12
C ALA A 75 5.88 -6.45 3.40
N CYS A 76 5.44 -7.63 3.81
CA CYS A 76 4.02 -7.93 4.07
C CYS A 76 3.41 -7.09 5.22
N ALA A 77 4.23 -6.51 6.09
CA ALA A 77 3.79 -5.67 7.20
C ALA A 77 3.61 -4.19 6.84
N SER A 78 3.98 -3.76 5.63
CA SER A 78 4.01 -2.35 5.21
C SER A 78 2.69 -1.61 5.45
N ALA A 79 1.54 -2.27 5.24
CA ALA A 79 0.23 -1.69 5.48
C ALA A 79 -0.01 -1.40 6.97
N HIS A 80 0.36 -2.34 7.85
CA HIS A 80 0.24 -2.17 9.29
C HIS A 80 1.13 -1.05 9.80
N ASP A 81 2.37 -0.99 9.31
CA ASP A 81 3.31 0.07 9.68
C ASP A 81 2.85 1.44 9.18
N ALA A 82 2.26 1.53 7.99
CA ALA A 82 1.66 2.76 7.48
C ALA A 82 0.51 3.25 8.38
N ILE A 83 -0.41 2.35 8.73
CA ILE A 83 -1.55 2.66 9.61
C ILE A 83 -1.07 3.04 11.02
N GLY A 84 -0.15 2.25 11.58
CA GLY A 84 0.41 2.50 12.91
C GLY A 84 1.18 3.82 13.01
N THR A 85 2.00 4.12 12.00
CA THR A 85 2.73 5.39 11.91
C THR A 85 1.77 6.56 11.82
N ALA A 86 0.75 6.49 10.98
CA ALA A 86 -0.26 7.52 10.83
C ALA A 86 -1.03 7.76 12.16
N ALA A 87 -1.39 6.69 12.87
CA ALA A 87 -2.05 6.79 14.18
C ALA A 87 -1.15 7.51 15.19
N ARG A 88 0.15 7.18 15.24
CA ARG A 88 1.13 7.86 16.11
C ARG A 88 1.28 9.35 15.78
N MET A 89 1.26 9.71 14.50
CA MET A 89 1.34 11.12 14.09
C MET A 89 0.10 11.90 14.54
N ILE A 90 -1.09 11.29 14.50
CA ILE A 90 -2.33 11.89 15.01
C ILE A 90 -2.30 11.99 16.54
N GLU A 91 -1.89 10.94 17.24
CA GLU A 91 -1.74 10.93 18.71
C GLU A 91 -0.76 12.01 19.19
N ALA A 92 0.35 12.19 18.47
CA ALA A 92 1.33 13.22 18.76
C ALA A 92 0.90 14.65 18.38
N GLY A 93 -0.29 14.82 17.79
CA GLY A 93 -0.80 16.13 17.35
C GLY A 93 -0.06 16.72 16.14
N MET A 94 0.73 15.92 15.43
CA MET A 94 1.44 16.37 14.22
C MET A 94 0.48 16.67 13.08
N VAL A 95 -0.58 15.83 12.95
CA VAL A 95 -1.64 15.98 11.95
C VAL A 95 -3.00 15.69 12.58
N ASP A 96 -4.08 16.10 11.91
CA ASP A 96 -5.46 15.87 12.36
C ASP A 96 -6.13 14.73 11.61
N VAL A 97 -5.71 14.51 10.36
CA VAL A 97 -6.23 13.48 9.46
C VAL A 97 -5.06 12.78 8.79
N ALA A 98 -5.20 11.50 8.51
CA ALA A 98 -4.25 10.75 7.70
C ALA A 98 -4.94 9.78 6.74
N PHE A 99 -4.49 9.76 5.50
CA PHE A 99 -4.71 8.68 4.55
C PHE A 99 -3.65 7.62 4.84
N ALA A 100 -4.04 6.44 5.29
CA ALA A 100 -3.11 5.39 5.70
C ALA A 100 -3.51 4.05 5.10
N GLY A 101 -2.59 3.39 4.43
CA GLY A 101 -2.88 2.12 3.80
C GLY A 101 -1.73 1.59 2.96
N ALA A 102 -2.04 0.73 2.01
CA ALA A 102 -1.03 0.17 1.11
C ALA A 102 -1.61 -0.14 -0.26
N SER A 103 -0.72 -0.25 -1.23
CA SER A 103 -1.03 -0.81 -2.55
C SER A 103 0.16 -1.61 -3.04
N ASP A 104 -0.12 -2.76 -3.64
CA ASP A 104 0.92 -3.58 -4.24
C ASP A 104 0.41 -4.43 -5.39
N ARG A 105 1.32 -4.77 -6.31
CA ARG A 105 1.09 -5.65 -7.43
C ARG A 105 2.33 -6.48 -7.69
N GLY A 106 2.25 -7.77 -7.40
CA GLY A 106 3.38 -8.68 -7.47
C GLY A 106 3.17 -9.83 -8.46
N ARG A 107 3.03 -9.54 -9.77
CA ARG A 107 2.67 -10.53 -10.79
C ARG A 107 3.63 -10.62 -11.97
N THR A 108 4.88 -10.14 -11.81
CA THR A 108 5.88 -10.32 -12.86
C THR A 108 6.25 -11.79 -13.04
N LYS A 109 6.56 -12.20 -14.28
CA LYS A 109 7.08 -13.55 -14.54
C LYS A 109 8.31 -13.86 -13.68
N LEU A 110 9.20 -12.88 -13.53
CA LEU A 110 10.41 -13.04 -12.71
C LEU A 110 10.04 -13.37 -11.26
N GLN A 111 9.14 -12.61 -10.67
CA GLN A 111 8.73 -12.80 -9.28
C GLN A 111 8.01 -14.13 -9.08
N ILE A 112 7.07 -14.46 -9.98
CA ILE A 112 6.34 -15.73 -9.94
C ILE A 112 7.34 -16.91 -10.02
N LEU A 113 8.27 -16.88 -10.98
CA LEU A 113 9.24 -17.96 -11.15
C LEU A 113 10.22 -18.08 -9.98
N THR A 114 10.68 -16.96 -9.42
CA THR A 114 11.61 -17.00 -8.28
C THR A 114 10.92 -17.50 -7.03
N MET A 115 9.71 -17.07 -6.73
CA MET A 115 8.93 -17.58 -5.60
C MET A 115 8.60 -19.07 -5.76
N ALA A 116 8.29 -19.50 -6.99
CA ALA A 116 8.07 -20.93 -7.28
C ALA A 116 9.34 -21.77 -7.04
N LYS A 117 10.52 -21.26 -7.44
CA LYS A 117 11.81 -21.92 -7.17
C LYS A 117 12.13 -22.05 -5.68
N TYR A 118 11.66 -21.10 -4.86
CA TYR A 118 11.78 -21.17 -3.40
C TYR A 118 10.75 -22.12 -2.76
N GLY A 119 9.86 -22.73 -3.55
CA GLY A 119 8.80 -23.59 -3.03
C GLY A 119 7.73 -22.85 -2.23
N MET A 120 7.61 -21.53 -2.43
CA MET A 120 6.63 -20.71 -1.71
C MET A 120 5.23 -20.78 -2.31
N PHE A 121 5.13 -21.16 -3.59
CA PHE A 121 3.84 -21.24 -4.26
C PHE A 121 3.06 -22.49 -3.92
N ILE A 122 1.76 -22.30 -3.94
CA ILE A 122 0.76 -23.34 -3.82
C ILE A 122 0.98 -24.37 -4.92
N GLN A 123 1.13 -25.63 -4.50
CA GLN A 123 1.21 -26.79 -5.38
C GLN A 123 -0.12 -27.56 -5.37
N GLN A 124 -1.20 -26.86 -5.61
CA GLN A 124 -2.55 -27.42 -5.62
C GLN A 124 -3.21 -27.14 -6.97
N PRO A 125 -3.51 -28.20 -7.76
CA PRO A 125 -4.11 -28.04 -9.07
C PRO A 125 -5.57 -27.53 -9.02
N ASP A 126 -6.28 -27.82 -7.94
CA ASP A 126 -7.63 -27.29 -7.73
C ASP A 126 -7.56 -25.84 -7.24
N ARG A 127 -7.93 -24.91 -8.11
CA ARG A 127 -7.91 -23.48 -7.83
C ARG A 127 -8.77 -23.06 -6.62
N TYR A 128 -9.83 -23.82 -6.33
CA TYR A 128 -10.72 -23.52 -5.20
C TYR A 128 -10.15 -23.99 -3.86
N LYS A 129 -9.12 -24.84 -3.89
CA LYS A 129 -8.36 -25.30 -2.74
C LYS A 129 -6.96 -24.71 -2.69
N ALA A 130 -6.68 -23.76 -3.57
CA ALA A 130 -5.34 -23.22 -3.70
C ALA A 130 -5.00 -22.25 -2.55
N CYS A 131 -5.90 -21.35 -2.17
CA CYS A 131 -5.67 -20.38 -1.12
C CYS A 131 -6.43 -20.78 0.15
N LEU A 132 -5.72 -21.34 1.11
CA LEU A 132 -6.27 -21.90 2.36
C LEU A 132 -5.62 -21.23 3.58
N PRO A 133 -5.91 -19.94 3.85
CA PRO A 133 -5.32 -19.25 4.99
C PRO A 133 -5.67 -19.96 6.31
N PHE A 134 -4.65 -20.23 7.12
CA PHE A 134 -4.76 -20.90 8.43
C PHE A 134 -5.20 -22.37 8.40
N ASP A 135 -5.55 -22.92 7.24
CA ASP A 135 -5.92 -24.35 7.11
C ASP A 135 -4.71 -25.26 7.32
N ILE A 136 -4.95 -26.43 7.89
CA ILE A 136 -3.89 -27.44 8.11
C ILE A 136 -3.32 -27.98 6.77
N ASN A 137 -4.13 -27.98 5.72
CA ASN A 137 -3.76 -28.45 4.38
C ASN A 137 -3.18 -27.34 3.48
N ARG A 138 -2.90 -26.16 4.01
CA ARG A 138 -2.28 -25.09 3.24
C ARG A 138 -0.92 -25.52 2.71
N THR A 139 -0.62 -25.19 1.45
CA THR A 139 0.61 -25.62 0.76
C THR A 139 1.52 -24.48 0.33
N GLY A 140 1.11 -23.23 0.53
CA GLY A 140 1.90 -22.10 0.11
C GLY A 140 1.07 -20.82 -0.04
N VAL A 141 1.59 -19.87 -0.80
CA VAL A 141 0.96 -18.57 -1.07
C VAL A 141 0.51 -18.46 -2.52
N MET A 142 -0.54 -17.66 -2.73
CA MET A 142 -0.99 -17.24 -4.05
C MET A 142 -0.76 -15.72 -4.17
N PRO A 143 0.02 -15.25 -5.16
CA PRO A 143 0.20 -13.82 -5.37
C PRO A 143 -1.11 -13.14 -5.72
N GLY A 144 -1.31 -11.96 -5.15
CA GLY A 144 -2.45 -11.10 -5.44
C GLY A 144 -2.00 -9.70 -5.81
N GLU A 145 -2.98 -8.86 -6.07
CA GLU A 145 -2.82 -7.42 -6.21
C GLU A 145 -3.98 -6.72 -5.51
N GLY A 146 -3.73 -5.54 -5.02
CA GLY A 146 -4.76 -4.77 -4.35
C GLY A 146 -4.27 -3.46 -3.78
N ALA A 147 -5.24 -2.65 -3.38
CA ALA A 147 -5.01 -1.42 -2.64
C ALA A 147 -6.12 -1.21 -1.61
N GLY A 148 -5.76 -0.68 -0.47
CA GLY A 148 -6.70 -0.31 0.57
C GLY A 148 -6.18 0.91 1.35
N VAL A 149 -7.07 1.84 1.65
CA VAL A 149 -6.74 3.06 2.40
C VAL A 149 -7.80 3.30 3.46
N LEU A 150 -7.35 3.53 4.67
CA LEU A 150 -8.16 4.02 5.78
C LEU A 150 -7.99 5.52 5.92
N ILE A 151 -9.06 6.21 6.24
CA ILE A 151 -9.01 7.60 6.69
C ILE A 151 -9.02 7.58 8.22
N LEU A 152 -7.90 7.98 8.80
CA LEU A 152 -7.75 8.13 10.23
C LEU A 152 -7.95 9.59 10.62
N GLU A 153 -8.66 9.80 11.71
CA GLU A 153 -8.97 11.12 12.25
C GLU A 153 -8.95 11.09 13.77
N ARG A 154 -8.67 12.20 14.41
CA ARG A 154 -8.83 12.35 15.85
C ARG A 154 -10.29 12.08 16.26
N ALA A 155 -10.46 11.26 17.28
CA ALA A 155 -11.80 10.79 17.70
C ALA A 155 -12.74 11.92 18.17
N ASP A 156 -12.19 12.97 18.76
CA ASP A 156 -12.96 14.16 19.19
C ASP A 156 -13.50 14.95 18.00
N ARG A 157 -12.69 15.13 16.96
CA ARG A 157 -13.09 15.80 15.70
C ARG A 157 -14.12 14.98 14.95
N ALA A 158 -13.90 13.68 14.79
CA ALA A 158 -14.84 12.78 14.13
C ALA A 158 -16.22 12.82 14.81
N LYS A 159 -16.26 12.80 16.14
CA LYS A 159 -17.49 12.93 16.91
C LYS A 159 -18.15 14.29 16.74
N ALA A 160 -17.37 15.39 16.80
CA ALA A 160 -17.92 16.76 16.72
C ALA A 160 -18.62 17.02 15.38
N ARG A 161 -18.16 16.41 14.29
CA ARG A 161 -18.80 16.53 12.97
C ARG A 161 -19.84 15.44 12.66
N GLY A 162 -20.15 14.55 13.62
CA GLY A 162 -21.13 13.47 13.44
C GLY A 162 -20.68 12.36 12.47
N ALA A 163 -19.39 12.09 12.37
CA ALA A 163 -18.88 11.07 11.47
C ALA A 163 -19.31 9.65 11.86
N THR A 164 -19.52 8.81 10.87
CA THR A 164 -19.61 7.36 11.09
C THR A 164 -18.23 6.82 11.45
N ILE A 165 -18.07 6.32 12.67
CA ILE A 165 -16.81 5.75 13.16
C ILE A 165 -16.89 4.24 13.03
N HIS A 166 -16.17 3.68 12.06
CA HIS A 166 -16.12 2.23 11.81
C HIS A 166 -15.29 1.47 12.85
N GLY A 167 -14.31 2.14 13.46
CA GLY A 167 -13.44 1.52 14.45
C GLY A 167 -12.46 2.50 15.08
N ARG A 168 -11.64 2.01 16.00
CA ARG A 168 -10.60 2.79 16.68
C ARG A 168 -9.29 2.03 16.69
N ILE A 169 -8.20 2.69 16.34
CA ILE A 169 -6.85 2.17 16.54
C ILE A 169 -6.57 2.25 18.05
N ARG A 170 -6.32 1.11 18.69
CA ARG A 170 -6.10 0.99 20.15
C ARG A 170 -4.64 0.84 20.51
N GLY A 171 -3.82 0.52 19.55
CA GLY A 171 -2.39 0.35 19.74
C GLY A 171 -1.70 -0.07 18.45
N TYR A 172 -0.41 0.09 18.43
CA TYR A 172 0.47 -0.33 17.36
C TYR A 172 1.81 -0.75 17.95
N GLY A 173 2.34 -1.85 17.48
CA GLY A 173 3.68 -2.34 17.80
C GLY A 173 4.35 -2.91 16.55
N SER A 174 5.65 -2.65 16.41
CA SER A 174 6.50 -3.20 15.36
C SER A 174 7.77 -3.74 16.02
N MET A 175 8.15 -4.95 15.66
CA MET A 175 9.34 -5.62 16.18
C MET A 175 10.06 -6.34 15.05
N ALA A 176 11.38 -6.39 15.11
CA ALA A 176 12.24 -7.16 14.21
C ALA A 176 12.39 -8.61 14.70
#